data_c4f717ab9e42e76bbdb29a97c71433b3
#
_entry.id   c4f717ab9e42e76bbdb29a97c71433b3
#
_cell.length_a   1.000
_cell.length_b   1.000
_cell.length_c   1.000
_cell.angle_alpha   90.00
_cell.angle_beta   90.00
_cell.angle_gamma   90.00
#
_symmetry.space_group_name_H-M   'P 1'
#
loop_
_entity.id
_entity.type
_entity.pdbx_description
1 polymer ?
#
loop_
_entity_poly.entity_id
_entity_poly.type
_entity_poly.pdbx_seq_one_letter_code
_entity_poly.pdbx_strand_id
1 'polypeptide(L)'
;MKETGVGYLNSQAEEVIDFQYEPYMGIMSSGLFYEGYAIVKSDGLFGIIDTAGNYKISAQYKQLIRLEDLYGSRQGDHWSILSLTKDSITPALFASINALGDGFVLYKENGKYGMMDAEMNAILPPVYRVIKKFRDYFVTLGCGNDL
;
A
#
# COMPACT_ATOMS: atom_id res chain seq x y z
N MET A 1 23.31 -11.75 18.60
CA MET A 1 23.15 -11.64 17.15
C MET A 1 21.85 -12.30 16.70
N LYS A 2 21.10 -11.61 15.89
CA LYS A 2 19.81 -12.14 15.41
C LYS A 2 20.02 -12.82 14.08
N GLU A 3 20.08 -14.13 14.10
CA GLU A 3 20.34 -14.91 12.90
C GLU A 3 19.09 -15.15 12.04
N THR A 4 17.92 -14.85 12.56
CA THR A 4 16.66 -15.15 11.90
C THR A 4 15.85 -13.91 11.51
N GLY A 5 16.40 -12.74 11.75
CA GLY A 5 15.73 -11.48 11.40
C GLY A 5 16.01 -11.03 9.98
N VAL A 6 15.26 -10.04 9.54
CA VAL A 6 15.51 -9.33 8.29
C VAL A 6 16.28 -8.05 8.60
N GLY A 7 17.34 -7.83 7.88
CA GLY A 7 18.15 -6.62 7.94
C GLY A 7 18.58 -6.24 6.54
N TYR A 8 19.39 -5.20 6.43
CA TYR A 8 19.78 -4.68 5.11
C TYR A 8 21.27 -4.45 5.02
N LEU A 9 21.83 -4.85 3.89
CA LEU A 9 23.24 -4.66 3.56
C LEU A 9 23.34 -3.67 2.40
N ASN A 10 24.42 -2.90 2.37
CA ASN A 10 24.72 -2.07 1.21
C ASN A 10 25.41 -2.91 0.11
N SER A 11 25.81 -2.27 -0.98
CA SER A 11 26.44 -2.95 -2.11
C SER A 11 27.83 -3.52 -1.78
N GLN A 12 28.44 -3.11 -0.68
CA GLN A 12 29.71 -3.66 -0.19
C GLN A 12 29.48 -4.76 0.84
N ALA A 13 28.23 -5.24 1.01
CA ALA A 13 27.85 -6.26 1.98
C ALA A 13 28.04 -5.83 3.44
N GLU A 14 28.02 -4.54 3.70
CA GLU A 14 28.07 -4.00 5.05
C GLU A 14 26.66 -3.84 5.59
N GLU A 15 26.44 -4.24 6.85
CA GLU A 15 25.16 -4.09 7.51
C GLU A 15 24.87 -2.62 7.76
N VAL A 16 23.80 -2.11 7.15
CA VAL A 16 23.38 -0.72 7.33
C VAL A 16 22.12 -0.61 8.17
N ILE A 17 21.33 -1.68 8.20
CA ILE A 17 20.16 -1.77 9.08
C ILE A 17 20.18 -3.14 9.73
N ASP A 18 20.14 -3.17 11.05
CA ASP A 18 20.28 -4.39 11.83
C ASP A 18 19.20 -5.42 11.49
N PHE A 19 19.53 -6.70 11.71
CA PHE A 19 18.60 -7.84 11.53
C PHE A 19 17.57 -7.86 12.65
N GLN A 20 16.67 -6.89 12.66
CA GLN A 20 15.70 -6.69 13.73
C GLN A 20 14.25 -6.89 13.32
N TYR A 21 14.00 -7.07 12.03
CA TYR A 21 12.64 -7.20 11.51
C TYR A 21 12.27 -8.64 11.29
N GLU A 22 10.98 -8.96 11.43
CA GLU A 22 10.48 -10.31 11.25
C GLU A 22 10.36 -10.64 9.76
N PRO A 23 10.74 -11.85 9.33
CA PRO A 23 10.44 -12.30 7.99
C PRO A 23 8.94 -12.53 7.83
N TYR A 24 8.43 -12.34 6.64
CA TYR A 24 7.04 -12.61 6.35
C TYR A 24 6.85 -13.15 4.93
N MET A 25 5.73 -13.81 4.72
CA MET A 25 5.42 -14.43 3.43
C MET A 25 5.09 -13.37 2.38
N GLY A 26 5.31 -13.71 1.13
CA GLY A 26 5.09 -12.75 0.05
C GLY A 26 6.28 -11.88 -0.24
N ILE A 27 7.43 -12.38 0.03
CA ILE A 27 8.71 -11.66 0.10
C ILE A 27 9.16 -11.06 -1.23
N MET A 28 8.59 -11.46 -2.35
CA MET A 28 9.08 -10.98 -3.65
C MET A 28 9.02 -9.45 -3.79
N SER A 29 8.17 -8.81 -3.03
CA SER A 29 8.10 -7.35 -3.00
C SER A 29 8.16 -6.78 -1.58
N SER A 30 8.15 -7.62 -0.57
CA SER A 30 8.12 -7.23 0.83
C SER A 30 9.53 -7.11 1.37
N GLY A 31 9.78 -6.06 2.13
CA GLY A 31 11.10 -5.81 2.68
C GLY A 31 12.09 -5.23 1.70
N LEU A 32 11.72 -5.08 0.44
CA LEU A 32 12.57 -4.43 -0.55
C LEU A 32 12.31 -2.92 -0.54
N PHE A 33 13.38 -2.15 -0.71
CA PHE A 33 13.25 -0.71 -0.82
C PHE A 33 12.70 -0.32 -2.20
N TYR A 34 11.73 0.57 -2.17
CA TYR A 34 11.17 1.18 -3.36
C TYR A 34 11.01 2.67 -3.09
N GLU A 35 11.62 3.48 -3.95
CA GLU A 35 11.60 4.95 -3.80
C GLU A 35 12.02 5.40 -2.40
N GLY A 36 12.98 4.68 -1.80
CA GLY A 36 13.56 5.03 -0.52
C GLY A 36 12.82 4.49 0.71
N TYR A 37 11.80 3.66 0.52
CA TYR A 37 11.02 3.11 1.63
C TYR A 37 10.82 1.61 1.50
N ALA A 38 10.77 0.92 2.64
CA ALA A 38 10.52 -0.52 2.69
C ALA A 38 9.45 -0.83 3.74
N ILE A 39 8.62 -1.82 3.44
CA ILE A 39 7.65 -2.34 4.40
C ILE A 39 8.37 -3.37 5.27
N VAL A 40 8.27 -3.22 6.59
CA VAL A 40 8.90 -4.11 7.55
C VAL A 40 7.88 -4.61 8.57
N LYS A 41 8.19 -5.75 9.20
CA LYS A 41 7.32 -6.34 10.22
C LYS A 41 8.07 -6.38 11.54
N SER A 42 7.42 -5.93 12.60
CA SER A 42 7.96 -5.95 13.95
C SER A 42 6.84 -6.22 14.94
N ASP A 43 7.06 -7.20 15.83
CA ASP A 43 6.06 -7.64 16.81
C ASP A 43 4.70 -7.98 16.18
N GLY A 44 4.74 -8.63 15.01
CA GLY A 44 3.54 -9.04 14.32
C GLY A 44 2.81 -7.95 13.53
N LEU A 45 3.33 -6.72 13.54
CA LEU A 45 2.68 -5.59 12.87
C LEU A 45 3.62 -4.99 11.82
N PHE A 46 3.02 -4.37 10.82
CA PHE A 46 3.75 -3.80 9.70
C PHE A 46 3.91 -2.29 9.82
N GLY A 47 5.06 -1.80 9.41
CA GLY A 47 5.36 -0.38 9.30
C GLY A 47 6.21 -0.12 8.06
N ILE A 48 6.65 1.12 7.91
CA ILE A 48 7.48 1.55 6.77
C ILE A 48 8.70 2.27 7.31
N ILE A 49 9.87 1.89 6.81
CA ILE A 49 11.15 2.53 7.18
C ILE A 49 11.77 3.20 5.97
N ASP A 50 12.63 4.17 6.23
CA ASP A 50 13.48 4.78 5.21
C ASP A 50 14.82 4.05 5.11
N THR A 51 15.71 4.51 4.23
CA THR A 51 16.99 3.86 3.98
C THR A 51 17.97 4.00 5.14
N ALA A 52 17.71 4.87 6.10
CA ALA A 52 18.49 5.01 7.33
C ALA A 52 17.95 4.11 8.45
N GLY A 53 16.86 3.39 8.23
CA GLY A 53 16.24 2.52 9.22
C GLY A 53 15.27 3.24 10.15
N ASN A 54 14.93 4.49 9.86
CA ASN A 54 13.97 5.23 10.66
C ASN A 54 12.56 4.96 10.21
N TYR A 55 11.64 4.80 11.14
CA TYR A 55 10.23 4.61 10.80
C TYR A 55 9.63 5.88 10.22
N LYS A 56 9.10 5.75 9.03
CA LYS A 56 8.21 6.76 8.43
C LYS A 56 6.78 6.50 8.89
N ILE A 57 6.41 5.23 8.97
CA ILE A 57 5.14 4.77 9.52
C ILE A 57 5.49 3.69 10.55
N SER A 58 5.11 3.89 11.81
CA SER A 58 5.43 2.93 12.86
C SER A 58 4.75 1.58 12.60
N ALA A 59 5.29 0.50 13.18
CA ALA A 59 4.75 -0.84 13.02
C ALA A 59 3.46 -0.97 13.83
N GLN A 60 2.33 -0.68 13.20
CA GLN A 60 1.03 -0.63 13.85
C GLN A 60 -0.09 -1.27 13.05
N TYR A 61 0.16 -1.71 11.83
CA TYR A 61 -0.89 -2.23 10.95
C TYR A 61 -0.82 -3.73 10.82
N LYS A 62 -1.98 -4.37 10.80
CA LYS A 62 -2.06 -5.83 10.59
C LYS A 62 -1.66 -6.21 9.18
N GLN A 63 -1.86 -5.32 8.24
CA GLN A 63 -1.47 -5.54 6.86
C GLN A 63 -1.11 -4.20 6.22
N LEU A 64 -0.09 -4.23 5.39
CA LEU A 64 0.38 -3.04 4.69
C LEU A 64 0.86 -3.50 3.32
N ILE A 65 0.35 -2.89 2.26
CA ILE A 65 0.71 -3.23 0.89
C ILE A 65 1.11 -1.98 0.13
N ARG A 66 1.93 -2.17 -0.88
CA ARG A 66 2.29 -1.07 -1.78
C ARG A 66 1.39 -1.11 -3.01
N LEU A 67 0.86 0.06 -3.37
CA LEU A 67 -0.01 0.27 -4.52
C LEU A 67 0.69 1.26 -5.45
N GLU A 68 1.80 0.84 -6.04
CA GLU A 68 2.67 1.71 -6.83
C GLU A 68 3.22 2.83 -5.95
N ASP A 69 2.80 4.07 -6.16
CA ASP A 69 3.29 5.22 -5.40
C ASP A 69 2.50 5.47 -4.11
N LEU A 70 1.47 4.69 -3.86
CA LEU A 70 0.66 4.76 -2.65
C LEU A 70 0.80 3.47 -1.86
N TYR A 71 0.27 3.49 -0.65
CA TYR A 71 0.23 2.30 0.21
C TYR A 71 -1.18 2.08 0.71
N GLY A 72 -1.51 0.82 0.96
CA GLY A 72 -2.75 0.46 1.61
C GLY A 72 -2.47 -0.12 2.98
N SER A 73 -3.19 0.33 3.99
CA SER A 73 -3.09 -0.19 5.34
C SER A 73 -4.43 -0.74 5.78
N ARG A 74 -4.40 -1.89 6.46
CA ARG A 74 -5.62 -2.53 6.93
C ARG A 74 -5.73 -2.41 8.44
N GLN A 75 -6.91 -1.96 8.86
CA GLN A 75 -7.30 -1.96 10.26
C GLN A 75 -8.66 -2.64 10.37
N GLY A 76 -8.71 -3.76 11.09
CA GLY A 76 -9.93 -4.57 11.14
C GLY A 76 -10.27 -5.12 9.76
N ASP A 77 -11.48 -4.85 9.29
CA ASP A 77 -11.97 -5.37 8.01
C ASP A 77 -11.89 -4.37 6.87
N HIS A 78 -11.35 -3.19 7.12
CA HIS A 78 -11.34 -2.12 6.14
C HIS A 78 -9.94 -1.61 5.87
N TRP A 79 -9.77 -1.03 4.69
CA TRP A 79 -8.52 -0.49 4.22
C TRP A 79 -8.53 1.03 4.20
N SER A 80 -7.36 1.60 4.44
CA SER A 80 -7.05 3.00 4.19
C SER A 80 -6.02 3.08 3.08
N ILE A 81 -5.98 4.19 2.37
CA ILE A 81 -4.94 4.47 1.39
C ILE A 81 -4.10 5.61 1.95
N LEU A 82 -2.78 5.47 1.88
CA LEU A 82 -1.89 6.49 2.41
C LEU A 82 -0.80 6.87 1.40
N SER A 83 -0.38 8.12 1.49
CA SER A 83 0.69 8.69 0.68
C SER A 83 1.81 9.16 1.60
N LEU A 84 3.02 8.65 1.38
CA LEU A 84 4.18 9.08 2.15
C LEU A 84 4.66 10.46 1.72
N THR A 85 4.49 10.82 0.44
CA THR A 85 4.90 12.12 -0.06
C THR A 85 4.00 13.24 0.41
N LYS A 86 2.73 12.96 0.60
CA LYS A 86 1.76 13.95 1.06
C LYS A 86 1.46 13.87 2.56
N ASP A 87 2.04 12.89 3.25
CA ASP A 87 1.76 12.62 4.65
C ASP A 87 0.26 12.54 4.94
N SER A 88 -0.48 11.91 4.02
CA SER A 88 -1.94 11.83 4.09
C SER A 88 -2.41 10.38 4.16
N ILE A 89 -3.48 10.15 4.89
CA ILE A 89 -4.13 8.85 4.99
C ILE A 89 -5.64 9.05 4.93
N THR A 90 -6.34 8.18 4.18
CA THR A 90 -7.80 8.18 4.16
C THR A 90 -8.33 7.49 5.41
N PRO A 91 -9.60 7.74 5.79
CA PRO A 91 -10.26 6.88 6.78
C PRO A 91 -10.33 5.43 6.29
N ALA A 92 -10.45 4.48 7.21
CA ALA A 92 -10.54 3.06 6.90
C ALA A 92 -11.96 2.72 6.47
N LEU A 93 -12.32 3.06 5.25
CA LEU A 93 -13.68 2.91 4.70
C LEU A 93 -13.76 1.89 3.57
N PHE A 94 -12.63 1.42 3.04
CA PHE A 94 -12.63 0.63 1.82
C PHE A 94 -12.65 -0.86 2.13
N ALA A 95 -13.57 -1.59 1.49
CA ALA A 95 -13.62 -3.05 1.62
C ALA A 95 -12.50 -3.71 0.86
N SER A 96 -12.03 -3.09 -0.23
CA SER A 96 -10.89 -3.58 -1.01
C SER A 96 -10.18 -2.42 -1.69
N ILE A 97 -8.91 -2.62 -1.99
CA ILE A 97 -8.08 -1.68 -2.72
C ILE A 97 -7.17 -2.45 -3.67
N ASN A 98 -6.96 -1.94 -4.87
CA ASN A 98 -6.10 -2.58 -5.87
C ASN A 98 -5.43 -1.53 -6.73
N ALA A 99 -4.19 -1.78 -7.13
CA ALA A 99 -3.52 -0.96 -8.12
C ALA A 99 -4.05 -1.30 -9.51
N LEU A 100 -4.34 -0.27 -10.30
CA LEU A 100 -4.80 -0.43 -11.68
C LEU A 100 -3.69 -0.21 -12.71
N GLY A 101 -2.51 0.22 -12.26
CA GLY A 101 -1.44 0.63 -13.14
C GLY A 101 -1.49 2.14 -13.41
N ASP A 102 -0.36 2.67 -13.86
CA ASP A 102 -0.18 4.09 -14.18
C ASP A 102 -0.53 5.03 -13.01
N GLY A 103 -0.34 4.54 -11.78
CA GLY A 103 -0.60 5.33 -10.58
C GLY A 103 -2.05 5.34 -10.11
N PHE A 104 -2.95 4.66 -10.80
CA PHE A 104 -4.35 4.62 -10.40
C PHE A 104 -4.64 3.52 -9.40
N VAL A 105 -5.50 3.81 -8.43
CA VAL A 105 -5.93 2.87 -7.41
C VAL A 105 -7.44 2.71 -7.45
N LEU A 106 -7.87 1.46 -7.54
CA LEU A 106 -9.27 1.07 -7.47
C LEU A 106 -9.63 0.80 -6.02
N TYR A 107 -10.70 1.36 -5.54
CA TYR A 107 -11.19 1.06 -4.20
C TYR A 107 -12.67 0.71 -4.22
N LYS A 108 -13.11 -0.04 -3.21
CA LYS A 108 -14.50 -0.42 -3.07
C LYS A 108 -15.02 0.12 -1.74
N GLU A 109 -16.09 0.90 -1.81
CA GLU A 109 -16.71 1.51 -0.64
C GLU A 109 -18.21 1.30 -0.73
N ASN A 110 -18.80 0.74 0.32
CA ASN A 110 -20.23 0.46 0.37
C ASN A 110 -20.74 -0.35 -0.83
N GLY A 111 -19.93 -1.33 -1.24
CA GLY A 111 -20.29 -2.23 -2.34
C GLY A 111 -20.07 -1.68 -3.73
N LYS A 112 -19.56 -0.47 -3.87
CA LYS A 112 -19.35 0.17 -5.16
C LYS A 112 -17.92 0.61 -5.35
N TYR A 113 -17.48 0.64 -6.59
CA TYR A 113 -16.09 0.97 -6.93
C TYR A 113 -15.92 2.43 -7.27
N GLY A 114 -14.82 2.98 -6.81
CA GLY A 114 -14.31 4.28 -7.20
C GLY A 114 -12.84 4.16 -7.57
N MET A 115 -12.26 5.27 -8.00
CA MET A 115 -10.87 5.30 -8.44
C MET A 115 -10.22 6.60 -8.04
N MET A 116 -8.95 6.52 -7.60
CA MET A 116 -8.16 7.71 -7.32
C MET A 116 -6.83 7.63 -8.07
N ASP A 117 -6.20 8.79 -8.24
CA ASP A 117 -4.86 8.86 -8.83
C ASP A 117 -3.78 8.73 -7.77
N ALA A 118 -2.51 8.79 -8.19
CA ALA A 118 -1.35 8.67 -7.31
C ALA A 118 -1.24 9.83 -6.30
N GLU A 119 -1.96 10.89 -6.52
CA GLU A 119 -1.97 12.05 -5.63
C GLU A 119 -3.19 12.05 -4.69
N MET A 120 -3.90 10.92 -4.66
CA MET A 120 -5.10 10.71 -3.83
C MET A 120 -6.28 11.57 -4.23
N ASN A 121 -6.29 12.06 -5.48
CA ASN A 121 -7.46 12.76 -6.01
C ASN A 121 -8.49 11.76 -6.49
N ALA A 122 -9.74 11.95 -6.09
CA ALA A 122 -10.83 11.10 -6.55
C ALA A 122 -11.13 11.40 -8.03
N ILE A 123 -10.81 10.43 -8.89
CA ILE A 123 -11.07 10.53 -10.33
C ILE A 123 -12.50 10.08 -10.63
N LEU A 124 -12.91 8.97 -10.01
CA LEU A 124 -14.28 8.46 -10.12
C LEU A 124 -14.80 8.20 -8.71
N PRO A 125 -16.00 8.70 -8.38
CA PRO A 125 -16.59 8.43 -7.07
C PRO A 125 -17.02 6.96 -6.95
N PRO A 126 -17.24 6.43 -5.74
CA PRO A 126 -17.61 5.03 -5.55
C PRO A 126 -19.09 4.78 -5.83
N VAL A 127 -19.46 4.85 -7.11
CA VAL A 127 -20.84 4.68 -7.58
C VAL A 127 -20.96 3.61 -8.68
N TYR A 128 -19.87 2.95 -9.04
CA TYR A 128 -19.86 2.03 -10.16
C TYR A 128 -19.83 0.59 -9.69
N ARG A 129 -20.51 -0.30 -10.43
CA ARG A 129 -20.43 -1.75 -10.17
C ARG A 129 -19.15 -2.35 -10.70
N VAL A 130 -18.60 -1.76 -11.76
CA VAL A 130 -17.36 -2.23 -12.40
C VAL A 130 -16.57 -1.03 -12.89
N ILE A 131 -15.28 -1.05 -12.66
CA ILE A 131 -14.32 -0.14 -13.27
C ILE A 131 -13.18 -1.03 -13.77
N LYS A 132 -12.87 -0.93 -15.07
CA LYS A 132 -11.74 -1.65 -15.67
C LYS A 132 -10.89 -0.68 -16.46
N LYS A 133 -9.57 -0.89 -16.39
CA LYS A 133 -8.63 -0.13 -17.19
C LYS A 133 -8.26 -0.95 -18.42
N PHE A 134 -8.33 -0.33 -19.60
CA PHE A 134 -7.88 -0.93 -20.84
C PHE A 134 -7.05 0.10 -21.60
N ARG A 135 -5.74 -0.06 -21.60
CA ARG A 135 -4.79 0.89 -22.18
C ARG A 135 -5.02 2.29 -21.57
N ASP A 136 -5.39 3.25 -22.39
CA ASP A 136 -5.62 4.63 -21.93
C ASP A 136 -7.08 4.92 -21.60
N TYR A 137 -7.92 3.88 -21.56
CA TYR A 137 -9.35 4.04 -21.35
C TYR A 137 -9.79 3.33 -20.07
N PHE A 138 -10.83 3.87 -19.46
CA PHE A 138 -11.53 3.23 -18.35
C PHE A 138 -12.92 2.86 -18.79
N VAL A 139 -13.32 1.63 -18.49
CA VAL A 139 -14.67 1.13 -18.76
C VAL A 139 -15.40 1.05 -17.45
N THR A 140 -16.55 1.70 -17.37
CA THR A 140 -17.35 1.73 -16.14
C THR A 140 -18.74 1.19 -16.42
N LEU A 141 -19.32 0.57 -15.40
CA LEU A 141 -20.70 0.14 -15.40
C LEU A 141 -21.37 0.72 -14.15
N GLY A 142 -22.34 1.55 -14.36
CA GLY A 142 -23.07 2.17 -13.27
C GLY A 142 -23.95 1.19 -12.52
N CYS A 143 -24.51 1.65 -11.42
CA CYS A 143 -25.40 0.87 -10.58
C CYS A 143 -26.84 1.32 -10.76
N GLY A 144 -27.76 0.36 -10.64
CA GLY A 144 -29.18 0.66 -10.61
C GLY A 144 -29.71 1.27 -11.90
N ASN A 145 -30.33 2.41 -11.79
CA ASN A 145 -31.07 3.04 -12.89
C ASN A 145 -30.21 3.97 -13.75
N ASP A 146 -28.89 3.87 -13.65
CA ASP A 146 -27.98 4.75 -14.38
C ASP A 146 -27.79 4.33 -15.84
N LEU A 147 -28.57 3.42 -16.31
CA LEU A 147 -28.52 2.96 -17.69
C LEU A 147 -29.62 3.58 -18.52
#